data_65ea0e8f5c56378dbcfba04bb1ba01a9
#
_entry.id   65ea0e8f5c56378dbcfba04bb1ba01a9
#
_cell.length_a   1.000
_cell.length_b   1.000
_cell.length_c   1.000
_cell.angle_alpha   90.00
_cell.angle_beta   90.00
_cell.angle_gamma   90.00
#
_symmetry.space_group_name_H-M   'P 1'
#
loop_
_entity.id
_entity.type
_entity.pdbx_description
1 polymer ?
#
loop_
_entity_poly.entity_id
_entity_poly.type
_entity_poly.pdbx_seq_one_letter_code
_entity_poly.pdbx_strand_id
1 'polypeptide(L)'
;MELRHLRYFVAVAEEGHITRAAERLGIQQPPLSQQIKAIESELGVQLFRRKARGVELTDAGKTFLEDARTTLSQLERAFEATRRTARGEQGRLCVGVTSTAPFHPLVPRAIRVFREACPMVSVTVEECLSNELIERLQGERMDVAFIRTSLSTRDGLVVNPLVKESMVVALPSVHVLAQGKRDAAIPFRRLANETFILYGPPGTGMYDATIAACQAAGFNPKVGNLGASTQQAPRIASTLSLVAAGLGVSCVPSSVQRMNMDGVVYRSLKGPAQPRALLSLASRRNDPSAVVRQFVNQFVNMVRKEAKGILSD
;
A
#
# COMPACT_ATOMS: atom_id res chain seq x y z
N MET A 1 25.20 36.94 5.58
CA MET A 1 23.72 37.16 5.62
C MET A 1 23.02 35.97 6.26
N GLU A 2 22.00 36.19 7.14
CA GLU A 2 21.22 35.14 7.82
C GLU A 2 19.74 35.24 7.42
N LEU A 3 18.98 34.13 7.56
CA LEU A 3 17.54 34.10 7.22
C LEU A 3 16.70 35.15 7.96
N ARG A 4 17.09 35.49 9.19
CA ARG A 4 16.39 36.58 9.93
C ARG A 4 16.54 37.93 9.23
N HIS A 5 17.66 38.17 8.57
CA HIS A 5 17.91 39.42 7.81
C HIS A 5 16.95 39.52 6.63
N LEU A 6 16.68 38.45 5.91
CA LEU A 6 15.67 38.42 4.84
C LEU A 6 14.28 38.74 5.37
N ARG A 7 13.90 38.19 6.54
CA ARG A 7 12.61 38.47 7.18
C ARG A 7 12.48 39.96 7.57
N TYR A 8 13.55 40.51 8.11
CA TYR A 8 13.59 41.95 8.47
C TYR A 8 13.46 42.84 7.25
N PHE A 9 14.21 42.54 6.20
CA PHE A 9 14.13 43.28 4.94
C PHE A 9 12.74 43.23 4.32
N VAL A 10 12.14 42.06 4.22
CA VAL A 10 10.78 41.86 3.67
C VAL A 10 9.76 42.63 4.50
N ALA A 11 9.82 42.60 5.83
CA ALA A 11 8.91 43.35 6.70
C ALA A 11 9.02 44.87 6.49
N VAL A 12 10.26 45.38 6.36
CA VAL A 12 10.47 46.83 6.09
C VAL A 12 9.96 47.22 4.71
N ALA A 13 10.17 46.34 3.70
CA ALA A 13 9.69 46.56 2.34
C ALA A 13 8.15 46.59 2.26
N GLU A 14 7.48 45.72 2.99
CA GLU A 14 6.01 45.64 3.03
C GLU A 14 5.37 46.80 3.80
N GLU A 15 5.95 47.19 4.93
CA GLU A 15 5.42 48.28 5.75
C GLU A 15 5.77 49.69 5.19
N GLY A 16 6.81 49.78 4.38
CA GLY A 16 7.34 51.07 3.91
C GLY A 16 7.78 52.02 5.03
N HIS A 17 7.90 51.50 6.26
CA HIS A 17 8.25 52.27 7.46
C HIS A 17 8.96 51.40 8.49
N ILE A 18 10.19 51.76 8.87
CA ILE A 18 11.04 50.96 9.75
C ILE A 18 10.39 50.76 11.14
N THR A 19 9.77 51.79 11.71
CA THR A 19 9.11 51.67 13.02
C THR A 19 7.95 50.70 13.00
N ARG A 20 7.06 50.79 12.01
CA ARG A 20 5.95 49.85 11.86
C ARG A 20 6.44 48.38 11.64
N ALA A 21 7.49 48.21 10.83
CA ALA A 21 8.11 46.91 10.64
C ALA A 21 8.70 46.38 11.93
N ALA A 22 9.33 47.23 12.74
CA ALA A 22 9.87 46.81 14.04
C ALA A 22 8.75 46.39 15.02
N GLU A 23 7.66 47.14 15.07
CA GLU A 23 6.44 46.78 15.86
C GLU A 23 5.86 45.44 15.41
N ARG A 24 5.68 45.20 14.10
CA ARG A 24 5.21 43.96 13.53
C ARG A 24 6.13 42.76 13.87
N LEU A 25 7.43 43.00 13.91
CA LEU A 25 8.44 41.96 14.23
C LEU A 25 8.64 41.77 15.74
N GLY A 26 8.05 42.58 16.60
CA GLY A 26 8.20 42.54 18.05
C GLY A 26 9.60 42.94 18.53
N ILE A 27 10.29 43.82 17.80
CA ILE A 27 11.65 44.27 18.14
C ILE A 27 11.69 45.82 18.19
N GLN A 28 12.78 46.34 18.71
CA GLN A 28 13.00 47.81 18.71
C GLN A 28 13.46 48.29 17.32
N GLN A 29 13.13 49.55 16.97
CA GLN A 29 13.49 50.14 15.69
C GLN A 29 15.01 50.32 15.49
N PRO A 30 15.86 50.72 16.50
CA PRO A 30 17.29 50.91 16.27
C PRO A 30 18.00 49.62 15.81
N PRO A 31 17.82 48.44 16.44
CA PRO A 31 18.42 47.19 15.95
C PRO A 31 17.94 46.80 14.54
N LEU A 32 16.64 46.98 14.21
CA LEU A 32 16.15 46.72 12.86
C LEU A 32 16.85 47.59 11.81
N SER A 33 16.98 48.88 12.08
CA SER A 33 17.66 49.81 11.19
C SER A 33 19.15 49.48 10.99
N GLN A 34 19.83 48.99 12.05
CA GLN A 34 21.20 48.54 11.93
C GLN A 34 21.31 47.28 11.06
N GLN A 35 20.39 46.33 11.20
CA GLN A 35 20.38 45.12 10.38
C GLN A 35 20.13 45.43 8.89
N ILE A 36 19.23 46.34 8.57
CA ILE A 36 19.02 46.79 7.17
C ILE A 36 20.30 47.39 6.60
N LYS A 37 20.98 48.28 7.34
CA LYS A 37 22.27 48.82 6.90
C LYS A 37 23.34 47.78 6.73
N ALA A 38 23.38 46.76 7.60
CA ALA A 38 24.33 45.63 7.49
C ALA A 38 24.10 44.83 6.20
N ILE A 39 22.83 44.58 5.83
CA ILE A 39 22.48 43.92 4.55
C ILE A 39 22.97 44.77 3.37
N GLU A 40 22.66 46.07 3.36
CA GLU A 40 23.08 46.97 2.31
C GLU A 40 24.61 47.07 2.19
N SER A 41 25.32 47.07 3.32
CA SER A 41 26.78 47.10 3.35
C SER A 41 27.36 45.76 2.81
N GLU A 42 26.77 44.61 3.15
CA GLU A 42 27.22 43.28 2.67
C GLU A 42 27.01 43.13 1.16
N LEU A 43 25.88 43.68 0.63
CA LEU A 43 25.57 43.67 -0.79
C LEU A 43 26.29 44.77 -1.59
N GLY A 44 26.83 45.78 -0.91
CA GLY A 44 27.47 46.94 -1.54
C GLY A 44 26.48 47.88 -2.27
N VAL A 45 25.17 47.74 -2.03
CA VAL A 45 24.13 48.53 -2.69
C VAL A 45 23.07 48.96 -1.68
N GLN A 46 22.44 50.12 -1.94
CA GLN A 46 21.28 50.55 -1.16
C GLN A 46 20.01 49.89 -1.67
N LEU A 47 19.27 49.26 -0.74
CA LEU A 47 17.99 48.61 -1.01
C LEU A 47 16.81 49.57 -0.76
N PHE A 48 16.98 50.53 0.13
CA PHE A 48 15.96 51.52 0.45
C PHE A 48 16.47 52.95 0.21
N ARG A 49 15.56 53.81 -0.22
CA ARG A 49 15.73 55.27 -0.22
C ARG A 49 14.80 55.92 0.81
N ARG A 50 15.27 56.94 1.49
CA ARG A 50 14.45 57.69 2.45
C ARG A 50 13.43 58.55 1.74
N LYS A 51 12.21 58.61 2.27
CA LYS A 51 11.15 59.53 1.91
C LYS A 51 10.77 60.42 3.10
N ALA A 52 10.00 61.48 2.86
CA ALA A 52 9.51 62.36 3.92
C ALA A 52 8.68 61.59 4.98
N ARG A 53 8.03 60.50 4.59
CA ARG A 53 7.25 59.65 5.50
C ARG A 53 7.59 58.18 5.26
N GLY A 54 8.79 57.73 5.73
CA GLY A 54 9.21 56.31 5.67
C GLY A 54 10.32 56.00 4.68
N VAL A 55 10.28 54.81 4.11
CA VAL A 55 11.29 54.28 3.17
C VAL A 55 10.60 53.66 1.94
N GLU A 56 11.29 53.73 0.81
CA GLU A 56 10.86 53.11 -0.43
C GLU A 56 11.97 52.29 -1.02
N LEU A 57 11.64 51.16 -1.69
CA LEU A 57 12.61 50.31 -2.35
C LEU A 57 13.29 51.04 -3.54
N THR A 58 14.59 50.82 -3.65
CA THR A 58 15.33 51.08 -4.89
C THR A 58 15.04 49.95 -5.90
N ASP A 59 15.51 50.09 -7.14
CA ASP A 59 15.35 49.00 -8.11
C ASP A 59 16.12 47.74 -7.69
N ALA A 60 17.30 47.87 -7.10
CA ALA A 60 18.01 46.77 -6.45
C ALA A 60 17.20 46.18 -5.28
N GLY A 61 16.53 47.04 -4.49
CA GLY A 61 15.65 46.57 -3.41
C GLY A 61 14.43 45.83 -3.93
N LYS A 62 13.84 46.18 -5.06
CA LYS A 62 12.72 45.42 -5.67
C LYS A 62 13.16 44.06 -6.11
N THR A 63 14.27 43.94 -6.84
CA THR A 63 14.86 42.65 -7.23
C THR A 63 15.16 41.76 -6.01
N PHE A 64 15.80 42.36 -5.01
CA PHE A 64 16.12 41.64 -3.78
C PHE A 64 14.88 41.18 -3.01
N LEU A 65 13.76 41.95 -3.07
CA LEU A 65 12.49 41.55 -2.43
C LEU A 65 11.88 40.29 -3.05
N GLU A 66 11.92 40.17 -4.37
CA GLU A 66 11.42 39.00 -5.09
C GLU A 66 12.23 37.75 -4.70
N ASP A 67 13.56 37.87 -4.69
CA ASP A 67 14.46 36.77 -4.33
C ASP A 67 14.36 36.42 -2.84
N ALA A 68 14.28 37.40 -1.95
CA ALA A 68 14.10 37.18 -0.51
C ALA A 68 12.79 36.45 -0.19
N ARG A 69 11.69 36.83 -0.82
CA ARG A 69 10.39 36.14 -0.69
C ARG A 69 10.46 34.71 -1.21
N THR A 70 11.09 34.50 -2.35
CA THR A 70 11.28 33.16 -2.94
C THR A 70 12.08 32.27 -2.02
N THR A 71 13.18 32.77 -1.47
CA THR A 71 14.03 32.03 -0.52
C THR A 71 13.27 31.65 0.74
N LEU A 72 12.56 32.59 1.36
CA LEU A 72 11.76 32.31 2.55
C LEU A 72 10.64 31.30 2.27
N SER A 73 9.98 31.39 1.12
CA SER A 73 8.96 30.43 0.68
C SER A 73 9.54 29.03 0.44
N GLN A 74 10.76 28.93 -0.08
CA GLN A 74 11.45 27.64 -0.24
C GLN A 74 11.77 27.00 1.11
N LEU A 75 12.20 27.80 2.08
CA LEU A 75 12.46 27.33 3.45
C LEU A 75 11.20 26.75 4.11
N GLU A 76 10.08 27.47 4.03
CA GLU A 76 8.81 27.00 4.58
C GLU A 76 8.36 25.68 3.90
N ARG A 77 8.50 25.59 2.57
CA ARG A 77 8.23 24.36 1.83
C ARG A 77 9.09 23.19 2.29
N ALA A 78 10.39 23.43 2.57
CA ALA A 78 11.29 22.40 3.08
C ALA A 78 10.86 21.89 4.46
N PHE A 79 10.47 22.79 5.36
CA PHE A 79 9.95 22.40 6.68
C PHE A 79 8.67 21.58 6.57
N GLU A 80 7.73 22.00 5.76
CA GLU A 80 6.48 21.25 5.56
C GLU A 80 6.69 19.90 4.89
N ALA A 81 7.59 19.80 3.91
CA ALA A 81 7.95 18.52 3.30
C ALA A 81 8.55 17.56 4.33
N THR A 82 9.48 18.05 5.18
CA THR A 82 10.09 17.25 6.26
C THR A 82 9.04 16.77 7.26
N ARG A 83 8.12 17.63 7.67
CA ARG A 83 7.02 17.26 8.58
C ARG A 83 6.08 16.23 7.96
N ARG A 84 5.71 16.39 6.68
CA ARG A 84 4.88 15.40 5.95
C ARG A 84 5.55 14.05 5.87
N THR A 85 6.84 14.01 5.55
CA THR A 85 7.62 12.76 5.54
C THR A 85 7.62 12.08 6.91
N ALA A 86 7.83 12.85 7.98
CA ALA A 86 7.81 12.34 9.35
C ALA A 86 6.44 11.79 9.77
N ARG A 87 5.34 12.34 9.22
CA ARG A 87 3.98 11.83 9.43
C ARG A 87 3.59 10.69 8.49
N GLY A 88 4.41 10.33 7.51
CA GLY A 88 4.11 9.31 6.50
C GLY A 88 3.11 9.75 5.43
N GLU A 89 2.93 11.06 5.26
CA GLU A 89 2.06 11.65 4.24
C GLU A 89 2.78 11.84 2.90
N GLN A 90 4.08 11.67 2.86
CA GLN A 90 4.94 11.77 1.68
C GLN A 90 6.02 10.69 1.71
N GLY A 91 6.30 10.08 0.55
CA GLY A 91 7.31 9.04 0.42
C GLY A 91 6.94 7.99 -0.62
N ARG A 92 7.34 6.75 -0.36
CA ARG A 92 7.03 5.59 -1.21
C ARG A 92 6.54 4.42 -0.37
N LEU A 93 5.71 3.57 -0.98
CA LEU A 93 5.21 2.32 -0.41
C LEU A 93 5.24 1.24 -1.47
N CYS A 94 5.98 0.16 -1.24
CA CYS A 94 5.99 -1.03 -2.08
C CYS A 94 5.07 -2.10 -1.46
N VAL A 95 4.00 -2.44 -2.17
CA VAL A 95 2.97 -3.41 -1.74
C VAL A 95 3.12 -4.69 -2.53
N GLY A 96 3.45 -5.77 -1.86
CA GLY A 96 3.45 -7.12 -2.42
C GLY A 96 2.07 -7.74 -2.43
N VAL A 97 1.77 -8.50 -3.48
CA VAL A 97 0.53 -9.27 -3.57
C VAL A 97 0.79 -10.66 -4.12
N THR A 98 0.12 -11.68 -3.60
CA THR A 98 0.04 -12.98 -4.30
C THR A 98 -0.95 -12.87 -5.45
N SER A 99 -0.84 -13.73 -6.47
CA SER A 99 -1.68 -13.64 -7.68
C SER A 99 -3.19 -13.79 -7.44
N THR A 100 -3.61 -14.27 -6.26
CA THR A 100 -5.03 -14.37 -5.88
C THR A 100 -5.49 -13.27 -4.95
N ALA A 101 -4.59 -12.54 -4.29
CA ALA A 101 -4.94 -11.50 -3.33
C ALA A 101 -5.70 -10.31 -3.96
N PRO A 102 -5.33 -9.80 -5.16
CA PRO A 102 -6.03 -8.68 -5.79
C PRO A 102 -7.50 -8.92 -6.11
N PHE A 103 -7.93 -10.18 -6.23
CA PHE A 103 -9.34 -10.51 -6.48
C PHE A 103 -10.20 -10.35 -5.22
N HIS A 104 -9.62 -10.38 -4.03
CA HIS A 104 -10.37 -10.08 -2.81
C HIS A 104 -10.60 -8.57 -2.68
N PRO A 105 -11.87 -8.11 -2.46
CA PRO A 105 -12.22 -6.68 -2.48
C PRO A 105 -11.43 -5.81 -1.51
N LEU A 106 -10.99 -6.38 -0.40
CA LEU A 106 -10.21 -5.67 0.62
C LEU A 106 -8.89 -5.11 0.06
N VAL A 107 -8.21 -5.84 -0.85
CA VAL A 107 -6.88 -5.44 -1.32
C VAL A 107 -6.92 -4.17 -2.18
N PRO A 108 -7.67 -4.12 -3.31
CA PRO A 108 -7.75 -2.90 -4.11
C PRO A 108 -8.37 -1.75 -3.33
N ARG A 109 -9.32 -2.02 -2.42
CA ARG A 109 -9.90 -1.00 -1.55
C ARG A 109 -8.88 -0.41 -0.58
N ALA A 110 -8.03 -1.23 0.04
CA ALA A 110 -6.97 -0.76 0.92
C ALA A 110 -6.03 0.22 0.21
N ILE A 111 -5.56 -0.17 -0.98
CA ILE A 111 -4.67 0.65 -1.80
C ILE A 111 -5.35 1.96 -2.20
N ARG A 112 -6.61 1.90 -2.63
CA ARG A 112 -7.37 3.09 -3.01
C ARG A 112 -7.54 4.07 -1.85
N VAL A 113 -8.05 3.60 -0.71
CA VAL A 113 -8.30 4.44 0.48
C VAL A 113 -7.00 5.07 0.99
N PHE A 114 -5.89 4.33 0.94
CA PHE A 114 -4.59 4.87 1.31
C PHE A 114 -4.10 5.96 0.35
N ARG A 115 -4.23 5.74 -0.97
CA ARG A 115 -3.85 6.74 -1.97
C ARG A 115 -4.67 8.03 -1.88
N GLU A 116 -5.97 7.91 -1.55
CA GLU A 116 -6.85 9.06 -1.32
C GLU A 116 -6.43 9.84 -0.06
N ALA A 117 -6.05 9.14 1.02
CA ALA A 117 -5.60 9.76 2.26
C ALA A 117 -4.17 10.33 2.18
N CYS A 118 -3.30 9.75 1.37
CA CYS A 118 -1.88 10.09 1.26
C CYS A 118 -1.47 10.30 -0.22
N PRO A 119 -1.97 11.35 -0.89
CA PRO A 119 -1.78 11.55 -2.34
C PRO A 119 -0.33 11.83 -2.73
N MET A 120 0.54 12.20 -1.78
CA MET A 120 1.96 12.44 -2.01
C MET A 120 2.83 11.20 -1.76
N VAL A 121 2.23 10.05 -1.46
CA VAL A 121 2.93 8.75 -1.36
C VAL A 121 2.83 8.03 -2.69
N SER A 122 4.00 7.72 -3.28
CA SER A 122 4.08 6.85 -4.46
C SER A 122 3.85 5.40 -4.04
N VAL A 123 2.81 4.77 -4.58
CA VAL A 123 2.49 3.35 -4.28
C VAL A 123 2.83 2.50 -5.50
N THR A 124 3.70 1.51 -5.30
CA THR A 124 4.00 0.46 -6.29
C THR A 124 3.41 -0.87 -5.82
N VAL A 125 2.97 -1.69 -6.77
CA VAL A 125 2.40 -3.02 -6.48
C VAL A 125 3.19 -4.06 -7.26
N GLU A 126 3.67 -5.10 -6.56
CA GLU A 126 4.44 -6.20 -7.14
C GLU A 126 3.78 -7.55 -6.85
N GLU A 127 3.64 -8.39 -7.89
CA GLU A 127 3.08 -9.73 -7.75
C GLU A 127 4.19 -10.77 -7.66
N CYS A 128 4.21 -11.55 -6.56
CA CYS A 128 5.15 -12.64 -6.33
C CYS A 128 4.48 -13.80 -5.58
N LEU A 129 5.17 -14.91 -5.45
CA LEU A 129 4.77 -16.03 -4.57
C LEU A 129 4.92 -15.64 -3.09
N SER A 130 4.12 -16.23 -2.19
CA SER A 130 4.14 -15.89 -0.75
C SER A 130 5.53 -15.98 -0.13
N ASN A 131 6.33 -17.00 -0.48
CA ASN A 131 7.69 -17.16 0.06
C ASN A 131 8.62 -16.03 -0.42
N GLU A 132 8.55 -15.68 -1.70
CA GLU A 132 9.32 -14.57 -2.27
C GLU A 132 8.92 -13.22 -1.65
N LEU A 133 7.62 -13.00 -1.41
CA LEU A 133 7.14 -11.80 -0.72
C LEU A 133 7.72 -11.69 0.69
N ILE A 134 7.81 -12.82 1.41
CA ILE A 134 8.40 -12.88 2.76
C ILE A 134 9.89 -12.54 2.72
N GLU A 135 10.64 -13.14 1.79
CA GLU A 135 12.06 -12.85 1.61
C GLU A 135 12.33 -11.39 1.26
N ARG A 136 11.49 -10.82 0.40
CA ARG A 136 11.59 -9.40 0.02
C ARG A 136 11.26 -8.45 1.17
N LEU A 137 10.27 -8.82 2.02
CA LEU A 137 9.97 -8.06 3.24
C LEU A 137 11.15 -8.08 4.22
N GLN A 138 11.74 -9.26 4.46
CA GLN A 138 12.90 -9.43 5.34
C GLN A 138 14.14 -8.71 4.81
N GLY A 139 14.34 -8.71 3.49
CA GLY A 139 15.44 -8.03 2.80
C GLY A 139 15.17 -6.55 2.50
N GLU A 140 14.16 -5.92 3.10
CA GLU A 140 13.81 -4.49 2.95
C GLU A 140 13.54 -4.05 1.50
N ARG A 141 13.31 -4.99 0.58
CA ARG A 141 12.97 -4.73 -0.83
C ARG A 141 11.48 -4.53 -1.05
N MET A 142 10.68 -4.68 0.00
CA MET A 142 9.23 -4.54 0.02
C MET A 142 8.80 -4.04 1.40
N ASP A 143 7.72 -3.29 1.46
CA ASP A 143 7.28 -2.65 2.69
C ASP A 143 6.15 -3.42 3.39
N VAL A 144 5.15 -3.84 2.62
CA VAL A 144 4.02 -4.65 3.10
C VAL A 144 3.64 -5.70 2.06
N ALA A 145 3.02 -6.81 2.48
CA ALA A 145 2.58 -7.83 1.54
C ALA A 145 1.24 -8.46 1.93
N PHE A 146 0.34 -8.61 0.96
CA PHE A 146 -0.86 -9.42 1.09
C PHE A 146 -0.54 -10.86 0.71
N ILE A 147 -0.50 -11.73 1.71
CA ILE A 147 -0.10 -13.13 1.58
C ILE A 147 -1.25 -14.09 1.86
N ARG A 148 -1.19 -15.27 1.26
CA ARG A 148 -2.14 -16.36 1.44
C ARG A 148 -1.47 -17.53 2.17
N THR A 149 -1.04 -17.31 3.39
CA THR A 149 -0.39 -18.36 4.19
C THR A 149 -0.77 -18.20 5.67
N SER A 150 -0.79 -19.33 6.38
CA SER A 150 -1.02 -19.42 7.81
C SER A 150 0.28 -19.28 8.61
N LEU A 151 1.16 -18.36 8.22
CA LEU A 151 2.39 -18.16 8.96
C LEU A 151 2.07 -17.74 10.40
N SER A 152 2.42 -18.60 11.35
CA SER A 152 2.80 -18.15 12.68
C SER A 152 3.97 -17.18 12.52
N THR A 153 3.99 -16.12 13.31
CA THR A 153 5.05 -15.10 13.34
C THR A 153 6.42 -15.67 12.99
N ARG A 154 6.93 -15.37 11.78
CA ARG A 154 8.33 -15.63 11.46
C ARG A 154 9.17 -14.50 12.01
N ASP A 155 10.41 -14.81 12.39
CA ASP A 155 11.34 -13.84 12.97
C ASP A 155 11.40 -12.55 12.16
N GLY A 156 11.14 -11.44 12.84
CA GLY A 156 11.19 -10.09 12.26
C GLY A 156 9.92 -9.60 11.53
N LEU A 157 8.89 -10.44 11.33
CA LEU A 157 7.64 -10.04 10.68
C LEU A 157 6.45 -10.02 11.64
N VAL A 158 5.49 -9.15 11.35
CA VAL A 158 4.14 -9.14 11.92
C VAL A 158 3.17 -9.56 10.83
N VAL A 159 2.38 -10.59 11.11
CA VAL A 159 1.36 -11.08 10.19
C VAL A 159 -0.01 -10.85 10.80
N ASN A 160 -0.79 -9.97 10.19
CA ASN A 160 -2.15 -9.66 10.61
C ASN A 160 -3.14 -10.47 9.77
N PRO A 161 -3.85 -11.47 10.33
CA PRO A 161 -4.90 -12.18 9.62
C PRO A 161 -6.06 -11.20 9.35
N LEU A 162 -6.56 -11.19 8.12
CA LEU A 162 -7.59 -10.25 7.66
C LEU A 162 -8.92 -10.96 7.50
N VAL A 163 -8.93 -12.03 6.69
CA VAL A 163 -10.14 -12.76 6.38
C VAL A 163 -9.84 -14.23 6.08
N LYS A 164 -10.72 -15.09 6.53
CA LYS A 164 -10.74 -16.52 6.20
C LYS A 164 -11.82 -16.77 5.16
N GLU A 165 -11.41 -16.78 3.91
CA GLU A 165 -12.28 -16.88 2.74
C GLU A 165 -12.65 -18.33 2.44
N SER A 166 -13.88 -18.58 1.97
CA SER A 166 -14.27 -19.89 1.43
C SER A 166 -13.51 -20.19 0.15
N MET A 167 -13.23 -21.47 -0.11
CA MET A 167 -12.75 -21.88 -1.41
C MET A 167 -13.87 -22.51 -2.23
N VAL A 168 -13.74 -22.38 -3.54
CA VAL A 168 -14.62 -23.00 -4.55
C VAL A 168 -13.79 -23.95 -5.40
N VAL A 169 -14.43 -24.90 -6.06
CA VAL A 169 -13.76 -25.71 -7.08
C VAL A 169 -13.98 -25.06 -8.47
N ALA A 170 -12.88 -24.86 -9.19
CA ALA A 170 -12.87 -24.53 -10.61
C ALA A 170 -12.87 -25.86 -11.39
N LEU A 171 -13.84 -26.01 -12.29
CA LEU A 171 -14.09 -27.21 -13.10
C LEU A 171 -14.06 -26.86 -14.58
N PRO A 172 -13.62 -27.74 -15.46
CA PRO A 172 -13.88 -27.61 -16.89
C PRO A 172 -15.39 -27.46 -17.14
N SER A 173 -15.80 -26.60 -18.05
CA SER A 173 -17.23 -26.33 -18.33
C SER A 173 -18.01 -27.57 -18.79
N VAL A 174 -17.31 -28.53 -19.42
CA VAL A 174 -17.87 -29.81 -19.88
C VAL A 174 -17.92 -30.90 -18.79
N HIS A 175 -17.39 -30.61 -17.60
CA HIS A 175 -17.26 -31.59 -16.52
C HIS A 175 -18.64 -31.96 -15.95
N VAL A 176 -18.86 -33.25 -15.59
CA VAL A 176 -20.14 -33.72 -15.01
C VAL A 176 -20.55 -32.91 -13.77
N LEU A 177 -19.61 -32.55 -12.90
CA LEU A 177 -19.87 -31.75 -11.71
C LEU A 177 -20.11 -30.24 -12.02
N ALA A 178 -19.82 -29.79 -13.23
CA ALA A 178 -20.15 -28.43 -13.69
C ALA A 178 -21.62 -28.29 -14.10
N GLN A 179 -22.26 -29.42 -14.38
CA GLN A 179 -23.69 -29.43 -14.81
C GLN A 179 -24.65 -29.27 -13.62
N GLY A 180 -25.87 -28.82 -13.87
CA GLY A 180 -26.92 -28.60 -12.86
C GLY A 180 -27.04 -27.13 -12.39
N LYS A 181 -27.80 -26.91 -11.33
CA LYS A 181 -28.05 -25.54 -10.83
C LYS A 181 -26.76 -24.86 -10.40
N ARG A 182 -26.56 -23.63 -10.89
CA ARG A 182 -25.29 -22.84 -10.66
C ARG A 182 -24.94 -22.70 -9.19
N ASP A 183 -25.94 -22.58 -8.31
CA ASP A 183 -25.76 -22.35 -6.88
C ASP A 183 -25.70 -23.65 -6.04
N ALA A 184 -25.81 -24.81 -6.66
CA ALA A 184 -25.75 -26.07 -5.93
C ALA A 184 -24.32 -26.37 -5.47
N ALA A 185 -24.09 -26.36 -4.15
CA ALA A 185 -22.81 -26.67 -3.56
C ALA A 185 -22.48 -28.17 -3.70
N ILE A 186 -21.24 -28.47 -4.10
CA ILE A 186 -20.73 -29.83 -4.28
C ILE A 186 -20.17 -30.35 -2.96
N PRO A 187 -20.56 -31.54 -2.47
CA PRO A 187 -19.86 -32.17 -1.35
C PRO A 187 -18.39 -32.37 -1.68
N PHE A 188 -17.47 -31.89 -0.83
CA PHE A 188 -16.04 -31.88 -1.11
C PHE A 188 -15.48 -33.29 -1.41
N ARG A 189 -16.01 -34.32 -0.76
CA ARG A 189 -15.64 -35.75 -1.01
C ARG A 189 -15.93 -36.22 -2.45
N ARG A 190 -16.84 -35.55 -3.19
CA ARG A 190 -17.07 -35.91 -4.61
C ARG A 190 -15.90 -35.63 -5.51
N LEU A 191 -14.93 -34.85 -5.04
CA LEU A 191 -13.67 -34.58 -5.76
C LEU A 191 -12.60 -35.64 -5.53
N ALA A 192 -12.85 -36.67 -4.72
CA ALA A 192 -11.85 -37.71 -4.35
C ALA A 192 -11.25 -38.44 -5.54
N ASN A 193 -12.02 -38.59 -6.62
CA ASN A 193 -11.57 -39.29 -7.83
C ASN A 193 -11.03 -38.37 -8.91
N GLU A 194 -11.13 -37.03 -8.72
CA GLU A 194 -10.69 -36.04 -9.69
C GLU A 194 -9.18 -35.85 -9.67
N THR A 195 -8.64 -35.46 -10.82
CA THR A 195 -7.24 -35.02 -10.92
C THR A 195 -7.17 -33.57 -10.46
N PHE A 196 -6.32 -33.25 -9.48
CA PHE A 196 -6.12 -31.92 -8.95
C PHE A 196 -4.98 -31.20 -9.65
N ILE A 197 -5.21 -29.95 -10.02
CA ILE A 197 -4.22 -28.96 -10.38
C ILE A 197 -4.01 -28.08 -9.14
N LEU A 198 -2.90 -28.29 -8.44
CA LEU A 198 -2.61 -27.57 -7.21
C LEU A 198 -1.98 -26.22 -7.51
N TYR A 199 -2.47 -25.18 -6.84
CA TYR A 199 -1.96 -23.82 -6.98
C TYR A 199 -0.78 -23.59 -6.03
N GLY A 200 0.37 -23.23 -6.60
CA GLY A 200 1.63 -22.99 -5.89
C GLY A 200 2.39 -24.26 -5.49
N PRO A 201 3.64 -24.10 -5.03
CA PRO A 201 4.46 -25.23 -4.57
C PRO A 201 4.05 -25.72 -3.17
N PRO A 202 4.48 -26.92 -2.77
CA PRO A 202 4.38 -27.41 -1.39
C PRO A 202 4.94 -26.39 -0.40
N GLY A 203 4.31 -26.27 0.78
CA GLY A 203 4.68 -25.27 1.78
C GLY A 203 4.09 -23.87 1.53
N THR A 204 3.25 -23.70 0.51
CA THR A 204 2.46 -22.49 0.33
C THR A 204 1.06 -22.66 0.92
N GLY A 205 0.51 -21.60 1.52
CA GLY A 205 -0.73 -21.72 2.28
C GLY A 205 -1.93 -22.25 1.49
N MET A 206 -2.00 -22.02 0.19
CA MET A 206 -3.09 -22.52 -0.66
C MET A 206 -2.93 -24.01 -0.99
N TYR A 207 -1.70 -24.42 -1.29
CA TYR A 207 -1.37 -25.82 -1.51
C TYR A 207 -1.69 -26.64 -0.25
N ASP A 208 -1.11 -26.22 0.88
CA ASP A 208 -1.23 -26.92 2.15
C ASP A 208 -2.68 -26.98 2.65
N ALA A 209 -3.43 -25.87 2.48
CA ALA A 209 -4.85 -25.83 2.84
C ALA A 209 -5.69 -26.81 2.01
N THR A 210 -5.37 -26.98 0.72
CA THR A 210 -6.05 -27.94 -0.14
C THR A 210 -5.72 -29.38 0.25
N ILE A 211 -4.43 -29.70 0.46
CA ILE A 211 -3.99 -31.02 0.89
C ILE A 211 -4.60 -31.40 2.25
N ALA A 212 -4.51 -30.49 3.24
CA ALA A 212 -5.07 -30.73 4.57
C ALA A 212 -6.58 -30.96 4.52
N ALA A 213 -7.30 -30.21 3.69
CA ALA A 213 -8.75 -30.42 3.52
C ALA A 213 -9.08 -31.77 2.87
N CYS A 214 -8.31 -32.22 1.86
CA CYS A 214 -8.49 -33.54 1.26
C CYS A 214 -8.27 -34.65 2.28
N GLN A 215 -7.19 -34.60 3.06
CA GLN A 215 -6.90 -35.56 4.13
C GLN A 215 -8.01 -35.56 5.20
N ALA A 216 -8.47 -34.40 5.63
CA ALA A 216 -9.58 -34.31 6.59
C ALA A 216 -10.90 -34.82 6.01
N ALA A 217 -11.09 -34.78 4.70
CA ALA A 217 -12.22 -35.39 4.00
C ALA A 217 -12.08 -36.90 3.76
N GLY A 218 -10.93 -37.49 4.14
CA GLY A 218 -10.65 -38.94 4.05
C GLY A 218 -10.16 -39.38 2.68
N PHE A 219 -9.51 -38.48 1.89
CA PHE A 219 -8.87 -38.85 0.64
C PHE A 219 -7.57 -38.08 0.40
N ASN A 220 -6.68 -38.67 -0.42
CA ASN A 220 -5.51 -37.96 -0.93
C ASN A 220 -5.80 -37.47 -2.36
N PRO A 221 -5.49 -36.22 -2.70
CA PRO A 221 -5.74 -35.71 -4.04
C PRO A 221 -4.84 -36.43 -5.05
N LYS A 222 -5.43 -36.85 -6.16
CA LYS A 222 -4.68 -37.33 -7.32
C LYS A 222 -4.11 -36.09 -8.00
N VAL A 223 -2.80 -35.86 -7.82
CA VAL A 223 -2.12 -34.78 -8.52
C VAL A 223 -1.78 -35.26 -9.91
N GLY A 224 -2.34 -34.65 -10.94
CA GLY A 224 -2.17 -35.14 -12.30
C GLY A 224 -0.72 -35.04 -12.78
N ASN A 225 -0.23 -35.95 -13.62
CA ASN A 225 1.13 -36.00 -14.19
C ASN A 225 1.12 -35.48 -15.63
N LEU A 226 1.46 -34.18 -15.81
CA LEU A 226 1.70 -33.59 -17.13
C LEU A 226 3.19 -33.70 -17.54
N GLY A 227 3.77 -34.92 -17.40
CA GLY A 227 5.20 -35.14 -17.67
C GLY A 227 6.11 -34.89 -16.44
N ALA A 228 7.41 -35.08 -16.57
CA ALA A 228 8.40 -35.07 -15.50
C ALA A 228 8.59 -33.75 -14.72
N SER A 229 7.88 -32.70 -15.05
CA SER A 229 7.86 -31.43 -14.33
C SER A 229 6.46 -31.19 -13.78
N THR A 230 6.34 -31.50 -12.51
CA THR A 230 5.28 -31.17 -11.55
C THR A 230 4.22 -30.15 -12.02
N GLN A 231 2.95 -30.57 -11.92
CA GLN A 231 1.76 -29.76 -12.11
C GLN A 231 1.56 -28.68 -11.07
N GLN A 232 2.49 -27.79 -10.98
CA GLN A 232 2.37 -26.58 -10.20
C GLN A 232 2.20 -25.42 -11.16
N ALA A 233 1.00 -24.90 -11.25
CA ALA A 233 0.78 -23.64 -11.92
C ALA A 233 1.11 -22.53 -10.91
N PRO A 234 2.21 -21.79 -11.08
CA PRO A 234 2.66 -20.80 -10.09
C PRO A 234 1.74 -19.57 -10.04
N ARG A 235 0.92 -19.38 -11.06
CA ARG A 235 -0.02 -18.26 -11.18
C ARG A 235 -1.44 -18.74 -11.38
N ILE A 236 -2.39 -17.98 -10.85
CA ILE A 236 -3.81 -18.36 -10.92
C ILE A 236 -4.33 -18.45 -12.38
N ALA A 237 -3.88 -17.57 -13.26
CA ALA A 237 -4.26 -17.61 -14.67
C ALA A 237 -3.83 -18.93 -15.33
N SER A 238 -2.60 -19.39 -15.09
CA SER A 238 -2.10 -20.68 -15.59
C SER A 238 -2.89 -21.85 -15.02
N THR A 239 -3.20 -21.83 -13.72
CA THR A 239 -4.04 -22.84 -13.07
C THR A 239 -5.39 -22.96 -13.76
N LEU A 240 -6.07 -21.83 -13.97
CA LEU A 240 -7.39 -21.82 -14.59
C LEU A 240 -7.35 -22.20 -16.09
N SER A 241 -6.28 -21.86 -16.81
CA SER A 241 -6.07 -22.28 -18.20
C SER A 241 -5.94 -23.80 -18.30
N LEU A 242 -5.23 -24.43 -17.37
CA LEU A 242 -5.12 -25.90 -17.32
C LEU A 242 -6.47 -26.56 -16.98
N VAL A 243 -7.27 -25.92 -16.10
CA VAL A 243 -8.64 -26.37 -15.84
C VAL A 243 -9.50 -26.24 -17.10
N ALA A 244 -9.48 -25.09 -17.80
CA ALA A 244 -10.21 -24.90 -19.04
C ALA A 244 -9.85 -25.93 -20.12
N ALA A 245 -8.58 -26.34 -20.17
CA ALA A 245 -8.08 -27.40 -21.06
C ALA A 245 -8.52 -28.81 -20.66
N GLY A 246 -9.27 -29.00 -19.57
CA GLY A 246 -9.76 -30.30 -19.13
C GLY A 246 -8.74 -31.18 -18.41
N LEU A 247 -7.61 -30.62 -17.97
CA LEU A 247 -6.50 -31.39 -17.38
C LEU A 247 -6.72 -31.71 -15.89
N GLY A 248 -7.78 -31.18 -15.29
CA GLY A 248 -8.15 -31.45 -13.91
C GLY A 248 -9.02 -30.37 -13.31
N VAL A 249 -9.14 -30.41 -11.97
CA VAL A 249 -9.92 -29.45 -11.16
C VAL A 249 -9.01 -28.71 -10.22
N SER A 250 -9.36 -27.51 -9.78
CA SER A 250 -8.56 -26.76 -8.81
C SER A 250 -9.42 -26.12 -7.73
N CYS A 251 -8.97 -26.16 -6.48
CA CYS A 251 -9.57 -25.40 -5.40
C CYS A 251 -8.94 -24.00 -5.36
N VAL A 252 -9.78 -22.98 -5.47
CA VAL A 252 -9.36 -21.57 -5.50
C VAL A 252 -10.19 -20.72 -4.54
N PRO A 253 -9.69 -19.58 -4.03
CA PRO A 253 -10.49 -18.67 -3.23
C PRO A 253 -11.76 -18.22 -3.95
N SER A 254 -12.86 -18.06 -3.22
CA SER A 254 -14.15 -17.66 -3.82
C SER A 254 -14.07 -16.34 -4.56
N SER A 255 -13.20 -15.43 -4.15
CA SER A 255 -12.97 -14.16 -4.83
C SER A 255 -12.42 -14.32 -6.25
N VAL A 256 -11.75 -15.44 -6.56
CA VAL A 256 -11.19 -15.72 -7.90
C VAL A 256 -12.29 -15.94 -8.94
N GLN A 257 -13.52 -16.26 -8.53
CA GLN A 257 -14.69 -16.34 -9.44
C GLN A 257 -14.92 -15.04 -10.23
N ARG A 258 -14.42 -13.92 -9.74
CA ARG A 258 -14.45 -12.62 -10.47
C ARG A 258 -13.59 -12.63 -11.73
N MET A 259 -12.62 -13.53 -11.79
CA MET A 259 -11.88 -13.84 -13.01
C MET A 259 -12.73 -14.79 -13.86
N ASN A 260 -13.68 -14.22 -14.59
CA ASN A 260 -14.52 -14.96 -15.50
C ASN A 260 -13.66 -15.47 -16.67
N MET A 261 -13.40 -16.79 -16.71
CA MET A 261 -12.58 -17.41 -17.74
C MET A 261 -13.42 -18.40 -18.55
N ASP A 262 -13.39 -18.27 -19.86
CA ASP A 262 -14.07 -19.19 -20.77
C ASP A 262 -13.57 -20.62 -20.56
N GLY A 263 -14.49 -21.57 -20.58
CA GLY A 263 -14.16 -22.99 -20.33
C GLY A 263 -14.07 -23.36 -18.86
N VAL A 264 -14.23 -22.43 -17.91
CA VAL A 264 -14.19 -22.69 -16.46
C VAL A 264 -15.54 -22.41 -15.81
N VAL A 265 -16.02 -23.35 -14.99
CA VAL A 265 -17.19 -23.19 -14.13
C VAL A 265 -16.76 -23.32 -12.67
N TYR A 266 -17.21 -22.38 -11.82
CA TYR A 266 -16.95 -22.41 -10.39
C TYR A 266 -18.14 -22.98 -9.64
N ARG A 267 -17.87 -23.86 -8.67
CA ARG A 267 -18.88 -24.44 -7.79
C ARG A 267 -18.48 -24.28 -6.33
N SER A 268 -19.44 -23.87 -5.52
CA SER A 268 -19.28 -23.84 -4.07
C SER A 268 -19.08 -25.26 -3.51
N LEU A 269 -18.27 -25.36 -2.47
CA LEU A 269 -18.01 -26.60 -1.77
C LEU A 269 -18.81 -26.65 -0.46
N LYS A 270 -19.25 -27.85 -0.07
CA LYS A 270 -19.89 -28.10 1.22
C LYS A 270 -19.32 -29.31 1.92
N GLY A 271 -19.43 -29.33 3.26
CA GLY A 271 -18.92 -30.37 4.14
C GLY A 271 -18.02 -29.80 5.23
N PRO A 272 -17.73 -30.59 6.28
CA PRO A 272 -16.93 -30.13 7.41
C PRO A 272 -15.47 -29.86 7.07
N ALA A 273 -14.92 -30.56 6.08
CA ALA A 273 -13.51 -30.50 5.70
C ALA A 273 -13.24 -29.63 4.47
N GLN A 274 -14.14 -28.70 4.12
CA GLN A 274 -13.90 -27.83 2.97
C GLN A 274 -12.68 -26.90 3.19
N PRO A 275 -11.84 -26.69 2.15
CA PRO A 275 -10.67 -25.84 2.29
C PRO A 275 -11.05 -24.36 2.50
N ARG A 276 -10.20 -23.65 3.21
CA ARG A 276 -10.32 -22.20 3.48
C ARG A 276 -9.03 -21.50 3.10
N ALA A 277 -9.15 -20.35 2.49
CA ALA A 277 -8.03 -19.48 2.14
C ALA A 277 -7.90 -18.35 3.15
N LEU A 278 -6.77 -18.28 3.85
CA LEU A 278 -6.46 -17.16 4.72
C LEU A 278 -5.82 -16.05 3.89
N LEU A 279 -6.32 -14.84 4.01
CA LEU A 279 -5.66 -13.62 3.51
C LEU A 279 -5.12 -12.86 4.71
N SER A 280 -3.84 -12.53 4.68
CA SER A 280 -3.14 -11.81 5.74
C SER A 280 -2.35 -10.64 5.18
N LEU A 281 -2.14 -9.60 6.01
CA LEU A 281 -1.19 -8.51 5.74
C LEU A 281 0.06 -8.75 6.57
N ALA A 282 1.20 -8.86 5.88
CA ALA A 282 2.51 -8.99 6.49
C ALA A 282 3.30 -7.68 6.36
N SER A 283 4.06 -7.33 7.39
CA SER A 283 5.00 -6.20 7.42
C SER A 283 6.17 -6.52 8.36
N ARG A 284 7.25 -5.76 8.29
CA ARG A 284 8.33 -5.88 9.26
C ARG A 284 7.86 -5.44 10.65
N ARG A 285 8.38 -6.12 11.69
CA ARG A 285 8.18 -5.71 13.08
C ARG A 285 8.98 -4.43 13.33
N ASN A 286 8.35 -3.43 13.96
CA ASN A 286 8.98 -2.15 14.28
C ASN A 286 9.55 -1.42 13.05
N ASP A 287 8.86 -1.50 11.90
CA ASP A 287 9.28 -0.81 10.70
C ASP A 287 9.48 0.70 10.97
N PRO A 288 10.65 1.27 10.64
CA PRO A 288 10.94 2.69 10.90
C PRO A 288 10.13 3.63 10.01
N SER A 289 9.60 3.14 8.89
CA SER A 289 8.85 3.95 7.94
C SER A 289 7.50 4.39 8.51
N ALA A 290 7.28 5.70 8.58
CA ALA A 290 6.00 6.27 8.98
C ALA A 290 4.89 5.94 7.96
N VAL A 291 5.23 5.85 6.68
CA VAL A 291 4.32 5.45 5.59
C VAL A 291 3.80 4.04 5.81
N VAL A 292 4.69 3.09 6.13
CA VAL A 292 4.33 1.69 6.39
C VAL A 292 3.40 1.59 7.59
N ARG A 293 3.76 2.25 8.71
CA ARG A 293 2.92 2.26 9.93
C ARG A 293 1.54 2.84 9.65
N GLN A 294 1.46 3.93 8.87
CA GLN A 294 0.20 4.56 8.51
C GLN A 294 -0.67 3.63 7.65
N PHE A 295 -0.11 3.00 6.63
CA PHE A 295 -0.81 2.02 5.80
C PHE A 295 -1.36 0.86 6.63
N VAL A 296 -0.51 0.22 7.44
CA VAL A 296 -0.90 -0.92 8.28
C VAL A 296 -2.01 -0.54 9.25
N ASN A 297 -1.87 0.59 9.97
CA ASN A 297 -2.85 1.05 10.95
C ASN A 297 -4.21 1.39 10.28
N GLN A 298 -4.18 2.11 9.16
CA GLN A 298 -5.39 2.47 8.41
C GLN A 298 -6.12 1.22 7.93
N PHE A 299 -5.38 0.25 7.39
CA PHE A 299 -5.96 -0.96 6.86
C PHE A 299 -6.51 -1.89 7.95
N VAL A 300 -5.75 -2.14 9.01
CA VAL A 300 -6.23 -2.97 10.15
C VAL A 300 -7.47 -2.36 10.79
N ASN A 301 -7.52 -1.04 10.92
CA ASN A 301 -8.70 -0.34 11.44
C ASN A 301 -9.91 -0.46 10.49
N MET A 302 -9.71 -0.42 9.18
CA MET A 302 -10.77 -0.63 8.18
C MET A 302 -11.38 -2.02 8.31
N VAL A 303 -10.54 -3.07 8.38
CA VAL A 303 -11.00 -4.46 8.52
C VAL A 303 -11.75 -4.68 9.85
N ARG A 304 -11.25 -4.10 10.95
CA ARG A 304 -11.92 -4.20 12.28
C ARG A 304 -13.29 -3.53 12.29
N LYS A 305 -13.46 -2.40 11.60
CA LYS A 305 -14.76 -1.72 11.49
C LYS A 305 -15.77 -2.55 10.69
N GLU A 306 -15.33 -3.17 9.59
CA GLU A 306 -16.20 -4.06 8.79
C GLU A 306 -16.62 -5.31 9.58
N ALA A 307 -15.69 -5.92 10.31
CA ALA A 307 -16.00 -7.08 11.14
C ALA A 307 -17.01 -6.75 12.26
N LYS A 308 -17.01 -5.52 12.78
CA LYS A 308 -17.99 -5.06 13.78
C LYS A 308 -19.33 -4.68 13.16
N GLY A 309 -19.35 -4.12 11.94
CA GLY A 309 -20.58 -3.78 11.21
C GLY A 309 -21.39 -5.02 10.79
N ILE A 310 -20.71 -6.14 10.48
CA ILE A 310 -21.36 -7.43 10.13
C ILE A 310 -21.99 -8.11 11.37
N LEU A 311 -21.59 -7.73 12.59
CA LEU A 311 -22.15 -8.28 13.85
C LEU A 311 -23.32 -7.43 14.40
N SER A 312 -23.67 -6.33 13.73
CA SER A 312 -24.72 -5.38 14.13
C SER A 312 -25.94 -5.35 13.19
N ASP A 313 -25.95 -6.16 12.13
CA ASP A 313 -27.08 -6.49 11.26
C ASP A 313 -27.47 -7.99 11.43
#